data_e96d24f244e5a0310b5f925d903020d6
#
_entry.id   e96d24f244e5a0310b5f925d903020d6
#
_cell.length_a   1.000
_cell.length_b   1.000
_cell.length_c   1.000
_cell.angle_alpha   90.00
_cell.angle_beta   90.00
_cell.angle_gamma   90.00
#
_symmetry.space_group_name_H-M   'P 1'
#
loop_
_entity.id
_entity.type
_entity.pdbx_description
1 polymer ?
#
loop_
_entity_poly.entity_id
_entity_poly.type
_entity_poly.pdbx_seq_one_letter_code
_entity_poly.pdbx_strand_id
1 'polypeptide(L)'
;IFVAWHIVHRSNGQGNYADEDAYESVAWLNETFAPHNVVFEIDTITRTENDEWFANYYDDVYQVTQALSIDAFHNMNVYTADLYANGLAGFAFFANSFPAGDYRFSVNLDYREIAYGNDTFTHEVGHHLNLRHTFSASCGVDGDGISDTPRHLDSELWTCNDNLDSCPNDDGNDPVHNYMTYTSSSCQYEFTIGQEDNLHYAIETYHYGYLENNFGAPNLYVD
;
A
#
# COMPACT_ATOMS: atom_id res chain seq x y z
N ILE A 1 9.54 -5.87 7.44
CA ILE A 1 8.29 -6.59 7.14
C ILE A 1 8.58 -7.57 6.03
N PHE A 2 8.29 -8.85 6.23
CA PHE A 2 8.38 -9.86 5.18
C PHE A 2 7.17 -9.81 4.25
N VAL A 3 7.39 -10.06 2.97
CA VAL A 3 6.39 -10.01 1.91
C VAL A 3 6.23 -11.40 1.28
N ALA A 4 5.01 -11.93 1.34
CA ALA A 4 4.60 -13.06 0.53
C ALA A 4 3.92 -12.53 -0.75
N TRP A 5 4.57 -12.73 -1.89
CA TRP A 5 4.14 -12.18 -3.17
C TRP A 5 3.43 -13.23 -4.03
N HIS A 6 2.19 -12.96 -4.44
CA HIS A 6 1.33 -13.88 -5.16
C HIS A 6 1.01 -13.36 -6.56
N ILE A 7 1.55 -14.02 -7.58
CA ILE A 7 1.30 -13.71 -8.98
C ILE A 7 0.14 -14.60 -9.46
N VAL A 8 -1.06 -14.05 -9.61
CA VAL A 8 -2.18 -14.72 -10.24
C VAL A 8 -2.17 -14.38 -11.72
N HIS A 9 -2.18 -15.40 -12.60
CA HIS A 9 -2.01 -15.18 -14.04
C HIS A 9 -2.88 -16.13 -14.87
N ARG A 10 -3.07 -15.78 -16.14
CA ARG A 10 -3.82 -16.60 -17.09
C ARG A 10 -2.98 -17.75 -17.65
N SER A 11 -3.66 -18.77 -18.13
CA SER A 11 -3.09 -19.91 -18.85
C SER A 11 -2.33 -19.51 -20.14
N ASN A 12 -2.66 -18.36 -20.74
CA ASN A 12 -1.95 -17.78 -21.88
C ASN A 12 -0.70 -16.98 -21.51
N GLY A 13 -0.36 -16.88 -20.22
CA GLY A 13 0.78 -16.14 -19.68
C GLY A 13 0.52 -14.68 -19.36
N GLN A 14 -0.66 -14.14 -19.60
CA GLN A 14 -0.99 -12.77 -19.21
C GLN A 14 -0.95 -12.64 -17.69
N GLY A 15 -0.26 -11.62 -17.18
CA GLY A 15 -0.04 -11.39 -15.76
C GLY A 15 1.13 -12.15 -15.15
N ASN A 16 1.78 -13.07 -15.90
CA ASN A 16 2.95 -13.79 -15.42
C ASN A 16 4.23 -13.07 -15.83
N TYR A 17 4.68 -12.16 -14.98
CA TYR A 17 5.91 -11.38 -15.13
C TYR A 17 7.09 -12.02 -14.37
N ALA A 18 8.31 -11.51 -14.56
CA ALA A 18 9.51 -12.05 -13.94
C ALA A 18 9.57 -11.73 -12.43
N ASP A 19 10.31 -12.52 -11.64
CA ASP A 19 10.53 -12.25 -10.21
C ASP A 19 11.24 -10.93 -10.00
N GLU A 20 12.13 -10.56 -10.92
CA GLU A 20 12.87 -9.32 -10.92
C GLU A 20 11.95 -8.09 -10.84
N ASP A 21 10.81 -8.10 -11.53
CA ASP A 21 9.84 -6.99 -11.49
C ASP A 21 9.24 -6.83 -10.09
N ALA A 22 8.97 -7.93 -9.37
CA ALA A 22 8.52 -7.89 -7.98
C ALA A 22 9.62 -7.35 -7.04
N TYR A 23 10.87 -7.78 -7.23
CA TYR A 23 12.01 -7.25 -6.45
C TYR A 23 12.24 -5.76 -6.73
N GLU A 24 12.11 -5.31 -7.96
CA GLU A 24 12.23 -3.87 -8.31
C GLU A 24 11.11 -3.06 -7.67
N SER A 25 9.87 -3.57 -7.63
CA SER A 25 8.75 -2.91 -6.95
C SER A 25 8.97 -2.80 -5.44
N VAL A 26 9.50 -3.85 -4.78
CA VAL A 26 9.86 -3.80 -3.35
C VAL A 26 11.08 -2.90 -3.11
N ALA A 27 12.03 -2.83 -4.04
CA ALA A 27 13.14 -1.89 -3.93
C ALA A 27 12.64 -0.43 -3.94
N TRP A 28 11.69 -0.10 -4.82
CA TRP A 28 11.04 1.21 -4.82
C TRP A 28 10.26 1.47 -3.53
N LEU A 29 9.48 0.49 -3.06
CA LEU A 29 8.77 0.58 -1.79
C LEU A 29 9.73 0.89 -0.63
N ASN A 30 10.91 0.30 -0.61
CA ASN A 30 11.92 0.59 0.40
C ASN A 30 12.50 2.02 0.27
N GLU A 31 12.61 2.58 -0.93
CA GLU A 31 13.02 3.99 -1.07
C GLU A 31 11.98 4.95 -0.47
N THR A 32 10.70 4.60 -0.55
CA THR A 32 9.62 5.44 -0.02
C THR A 32 9.40 5.28 1.49
N PHE A 33 9.60 4.07 2.05
CA PHE A 33 9.31 3.77 3.46
C PHE A 33 10.55 3.73 4.38
N ALA A 34 11.77 3.48 3.87
CA ALA A 34 12.97 3.43 4.70
C ALA A 34 13.27 4.76 5.44
N PRO A 35 12.98 5.95 4.89
CA PRO A 35 13.07 7.20 5.64
C PRO A 35 12.18 7.24 6.89
N HIS A 36 11.14 6.41 6.92
CA HIS A 36 10.17 6.27 8.02
C HIS A 36 10.42 5.01 8.87
N ASN A 37 11.63 4.42 8.80
CA ASN A 37 12.04 3.24 9.56
C ASN A 37 11.20 1.98 9.31
N VAL A 38 10.57 1.86 8.15
CA VAL A 38 9.87 0.65 7.70
C VAL A 38 10.59 0.09 6.48
N VAL A 39 10.93 -1.20 6.52
CA VAL A 39 11.67 -1.89 5.45
C VAL A 39 10.97 -3.20 5.11
N PHE A 40 10.97 -3.56 3.83
CA PHE A 40 10.31 -4.75 3.29
C PHE A 40 11.31 -5.68 2.62
N GLU A 41 11.10 -6.98 2.78
CA GLU A 41 11.91 -8.03 2.16
C GLU A 41 10.98 -9.12 1.60
N ILE A 42 11.19 -9.54 0.36
CA ILE A 42 10.43 -10.64 -0.21
C ILE A 42 10.92 -11.96 0.43
N ASP A 43 10.03 -12.59 1.18
CA ASP A 43 10.24 -13.93 1.73
C ASP A 43 9.98 -15.01 0.69
N THR A 44 8.88 -14.87 -0.05
CA THR A 44 8.48 -15.85 -1.07
C THR A 44 7.71 -15.22 -2.22
N ILE A 45 7.86 -15.81 -3.41
CA ILE A 45 7.04 -15.50 -4.59
C ILE A 45 6.33 -16.78 -5.04
N THR A 46 5.03 -16.71 -5.20
CA THR A 46 4.21 -17.81 -5.71
C THR A 46 3.54 -17.44 -7.02
N ARG A 47 3.22 -18.46 -7.84
CA ARG A 47 2.50 -18.30 -9.10
C ARG A 47 1.30 -19.21 -9.13
N THR A 48 0.14 -18.64 -9.47
CA THR A 48 -1.12 -19.37 -9.58
C THR A 48 -1.72 -19.14 -10.97
N GLU A 49 -1.71 -20.18 -11.80
CA GLU A 49 -2.42 -20.17 -13.08
C GLU A 49 -3.91 -20.39 -12.84
N ASN A 50 -4.70 -19.34 -12.99
CA ASN A 50 -6.15 -19.40 -12.84
C ASN A 50 -6.82 -18.26 -13.62
N ASP A 51 -7.42 -18.57 -14.75
CA ASP A 51 -8.05 -17.59 -15.64
C ASP A 51 -9.24 -16.87 -14.99
N GLU A 52 -10.00 -17.56 -14.14
CA GLU A 52 -11.17 -17.02 -13.47
C GLU A 52 -10.73 -16.03 -12.36
N TRP A 53 -9.85 -16.45 -11.48
CA TRP A 53 -9.33 -15.58 -10.42
C TRP A 53 -8.59 -14.36 -10.97
N PHE A 54 -7.82 -14.54 -12.06
CA PHE A 54 -7.13 -13.42 -12.69
C PHE A 54 -8.12 -12.36 -13.21
N ALA A 55 -9.21 -12.78 -13.86
CA ALA A 55 -10.16 -11.87 -14.50
C ALA A 55 -11.20 -11.27 -13.52
N ASN A 56 -11.54 -11.99 -12.45
CA ASN A 56 -12.57 -11.61 -11.48
C ASN A 56 -12.00 -11.35 -10.09
N TYR A 57 -10.71 -11.05 -10.01
CA TYR A 57 -9.97 -10.98 -8.75
C TYR A 57 -10.67 -10.12 -7.69
N TYR A 58 -11.16 -8.95 -8.06
CA TYR A 58 -11.82 -8.03 -7.14
C TYR A 58 -13.05 -8.64 -6.47
N ASP A 59 -13.88 -9.33 -7.23
CA ASP A 59 -15.08 -9.99 -6.71
C ASP A 59 -14.75 -11.24 -5.90
N ASP A 60 -13.67 -11.95 -6.26
CA ASP A 60 -13.24 -13.21 -5.66
C ASP A 60 -12.14 -13.03 -4.59
N VAL A 61 -11.78 -11.79 -4.22
CA VAL A 61 -10.61 -11.49 -3.36
C VAL A 61 -10.57 -12.34 -2.09
N TYR A 62 -11.69 -12.52 -1.38
CA TYR A 62 -11.70 -13.34 -0.15
C TYR A 62 -11.51 -14.84 -0.41
N GLN A 63 -11.96 -15.33 -1.55
CA GLN A 63 -11.73 -16.72 -1.96
C GLN A 63 -10.25 -16.94 -2.32
N VAL A 64 -9.67 -16.00 -3.08
CA VAL A 64 -8.26 -16.06 -3.49
C VAL A 64 -7.35 -15.94 -2.29
N THR A 65 -7.56 -14.95 -1.41
CA THR A 65 -6.74 -14.75 -0.22
C THR A 65 -6.87 -15.92 0.76
N GLN A 66 -8.07 -16.51 0.92
CA GLN A 66 -8.25 -17.71 1.74
C GLN A 66 -7.46 -18.91 1.21
N ALA A 67 -7.35 -19.04 -0.11
CA ALA A 67 -6.65 -20.15 -0.74
C ALA A 67 -5.13 -19.98 -0.79
N LEU A 68 -4.64 -18.75 -0.93
CA LEU A 68 -3.24 -18.47 -1.26
C LEU A 68 -2.45 -17.79 -0.14
N SER A 69 -3.10 -17.21 0.87
CA SER A 69 -2.40 -16.48 1.95
C SER A 69 -1.35 -17.34 2.64
N ILE A 70 -0.17 -16.77 2.80
CA ILE A 70 0.96 -17.39 3.50
C ILE A 70 1.22 -16.60 4.77
N ASP A 71 1.00 -17.27 5.92
CA ASP A 71 1.31 -16.74 7.25
C ASP A 71 1.01 -15.23 7.40
N ALA A 72 -0.26 -14.87 7.25
CA ALA A 72 -0.70 -13.46 7.29
C ALA A 72 -0.44 -12.77 8.64
N PHE A 73 -0.03 -13.52 9.67
CA PHE A 73 0.38 -12.95 10.94
C PHE A 73 1.80 -12.35 10.87
N HIS A 74 2.71 -13.01 10.15
CA HIS A 74 4.09 -12.57 10.01
C HIS A 74 4.41 -11.91 8.67
N ASN A 75 3.63 -12.19 7.61
CA ASN A 75 3.89 -11.69 6.26
C ASN A 75 2.79 -10.75 5.79
N MET A 76 3.19 -9.66 5.18
CA MET A 76 2.31 -8.87 4.31
C MET A 76 2.10 -9.66 3.01
N ASN A 77 0.85 -10.07 2.75
CA ASN A 77 0.50 -10.78 1.52
C ASN A 77 0.14 -9.79 0.41
N VAL A 78 0.89 -9.80 -0.68
CA VAL A 78 0.70 -8.96 -1.86
C VAL A 78 0.22 -9.81 -3.02
N TYR A 79 -0.84 -9.41 -3.69
CA TYR A 79 -1.43 -10.13 -4.82
C TYR A 79 -1.44 -9.27 -6.07
N THR A 80 -1.18 -9.89 -7.22
CA THR A 80 -1.30 -9.22 -8.51
C THR A 80 -2.23 -9.99 -9.44
N ALA A 81 -3.15 -9.27 -10.08
CA ALA A 81 -4.13 -9.79 -11.03
C ALA A 81 -4.63 -8.68 -11.98
N ASP A 82 -5.70 -8.89 -12.72
CA ASP A 82 -6.32 -7.87 -13.58
C ASP A 82 -7.36 -7.06 -12.79
N LEU A 83 -6.95 -5.90 -12.26
CA LEU A 83 -7.83 -4.98 -11.53
C LEU A 83 -8.38 -3.86 -12.42
N TYR A 84 -7.76 -3.57 -13.55
CA TYR A 84 -8.23 -2.51 -14.45
C TYR A 84 -9.61 -2.81 -15.04
N ALA A 85 -10.02 -4.07 -15.08
CA ALA A 85 -11.40 -4.44 -15.43
C ALA A 85 -12.43 -3.80 -14.49
N ASN A 86 -12.04 -3.53 -13.24
CA ASN A 86 -12.85 -2.85 -12.21
C ASN A 86 -12.50 -1.36 -12.08
N GLY A 87 -11.60 -0.82 -12.91
CA GLY A 87 -11.15 0.58 -12.86
C GLY A 87 -10.19 0.89 -11.72
N LEU A 88 -9.49 -0.13 -11.18
CA LEU A 88 -8.58 -0.01 -10.04
C LEU A 88 -7.13 -0.29 -10.47
N ALA A 89 -6.21 0.57 -10.04
CA ALA A 89 -4.78 0.30 -10.11
C ALA A 89 -4.31 -0.61 -8.97
N GLY A 90 -4.93 -0.45 -7.80
CA GLY A 90 -4.73 -1.27 -6.62
C GLY A 90 -5.86 -1.07 -5.61
N PHE A 91 -5.83 -1.83 -4.54
CA PHE A 91 -6.58 -1.61 -3.31
C PHE A 91 -5.98 -2.39 -2.15
N ALA A 92 -6.16 -1.91 -0.92
CA ALA A 92 -5.78 -2.62 0.29
C ALA A 92 -6.85 -2.52 1.36
N PHE A 93 -6.81 -3.45 2.33
CA PHE A 93 -7.65 -3.38 3.51
C PHE A 93 -6.90 -2.64 4.63
N PHE A 94 -7.58 -1.69 5.27
CA PHE A 94 -7.01 -0.96 6.41
C PHE A 94 -6.63 -1.89 7.56
N ALA A 95 -5.58 -1.54 8.28
CA ALA A 95 -5.02 -2.33 9.38
C ALA A 95 -6.05 -2.72 10.47
N ASN A 96 -7.08 -1.92 10.66
CA ASN A 96 -8.15 -2.15 11.64
C ASN A 96 -9.36 -2.92 11.09
N SER A 97 -9.30 -3.41 9.84
CA SER A 97 -10.44 -4.07 9.18
C SER A 97 -10.71 -5.47 9.72
N PHE A 98 -9.66 -6.18 10.17
CA PHE A 98 -9.75 -7.58 10.62
C PHE A 98 -8.85 -7.81 11.84
N PRO A 99 -8.99 -8.94 12.57
CA PRO A 99 -8.03 -9.35 13.59
C PRO A 99 -6.64 -9.60 13.00
N ALA A 100 -5.58 -9.40 13.81
CA ALA A 100 -4.21 -9.68 13.41
C ALA A 100 -4.05 -11.12 12.87
N GLY A 101 -3.35 -11.26 11.75
CA GLY A 101 -3.12 -12.54 11.08
C GLY A 101 -4.31 -13.07 10.27
N ASP A 102 -5.35 -12.29 10.07
CA ASP A 102 -6.47 -12.69 9.21
C ASP A 102 -6.03 -12.76 7.75
N TYR A 103 -6.35 -13.84 7.06
CA TYR A 103 -5.98 -14.07 5.65
C TYR A 103 -6.53 -13.02 4.68
N ARG A 104 -7.54 -12.24 5.10
CA ARG A 104 -8.13 -11.18 4.29
C ARG A 104 -7.27 -9.91 4.23
N PHE A 105 -6.31 -9.77 5.16
CA PHE A 105 -5.33 -8.69 5.01
C PHE A 105 -4.50 -8.91 3.75
N SER A 106 -4.65 -8.02 2.79
CA SER A 106 -3.94 -8.08 1.52
C SER A 106 -3.70 -6.70 0.94
N VAL A 107 -2.59 -6.59 0.23
CA VAL A 107 -2.30 -5.50 -0.70
C VAL A 107 -2.50 -6.07 -2.10
N ASN A 108 -3.31 -5.43 -2.91
CA ASN A 108 -3.75 -5.96 -4.20
C ASN A 108 -3.42 -4.95 -5.29
N LEU A 109 -2.70 -5.37 -6.32
CA LEU A 109 -2.19 -4.52 -7.39
C LEU A 109 -2.65 -5.05 -8.75
N ASP A 110 -2.96 -4.14 -9.64
CA ASP A 110 -3.03 -4.53 -11.05
C ASP A 110 -1.64 -4.96 -11.53
N TYR A 111 -1.56 -6.05 -12.28
CA TYR A 111 -0.28 -6.60 -12.73
C TYR A 111 0.51 -5.63 -13.64
N ARG A 112 -0.11 -4.58 -14.17
CA ARG A 112 0.52 -3.52 -14.99
C ARG A 112 1.17 -2.42 -14.16
N GLU A 113 0.87 -2.37 -12.86
CA GLU A 113 1.45 -1.43 -11.92
C GLU A 113 2.80 -1.90 -11.35
N ILE A 114 3.24 -3.09 -11.72
CA ILE A 114 4.46 -3.69 -11.19
C ILE A 114 5.66 -3.14 -11.96
N ALA A 115 6.28 -2.12 -11.38
CA ALA A 115 7.46 -1.46 -11.94
C ALA A 115 8.18 -0.61 -10.89
N TYR A 116 9.49 -0.47 -11.02
CA TYR A 116 10.26 0.50 -10.25
C TYR A 116 9.79 1.94 -10.56
N GLY A 117 9.59 2.74 -9.52
CA GLY A 117 9.13 4.13 -9.66
C GLY A 117 7.62 4.29 -9.81
N ASN A 118 6.84 3.23 -9.60
CA ASN A 118 5.38 3.30 -9.56
C ASN A 118 4.91 3.38 -8.10
N ASP A 119 4.19 4.46 -7.75
CA ASP A 119 3.75 4.70 -6.38
C ASP A 119 2.43 4.02 -6.00
N THR A 120 1.77 3.30 -6.92
CA THR A 120 0.56 2.54 -6.59
C THR A 120 0.81 1.58 -5.43
N PHE A 121 1.94 0.85 -5.45
CA PHE A 121 2.30 -0.05 -4.36
C PHE A 121 2.54 0.69 -3.04
N THR A 122 3.25 1.82 -3.06
CA THR A 122 3.46 2.69 -1.89
C THR A 122 2.14 3.17 -1.31
N HIS A 123 1.22 3.60 -2.17
CA HIS A 123 -0.12 4.05 -1.80
C HIS A 123 -0.93 2.95 -1.10
N GLU A 124 -0.98 1.77 -1.71
CA GLU A 124 -1.74 0.64 -1.15
C GLU A 124 -1.14 0.10 0.15
N VAL A 125 0.20 0.10 0.28
CA VAL A 125 0.85 -0.22 1.57
C VAL A 125 0.53 0.84 2.61
N GLY A 126 0.44 2.12 2.24
CA GLY A 126 -0.05 3.18 3.11
C GLY A 126 -1.45 2.85 3.68
N HIS A 127 -2.38 2.40 2.85
CA HIS A 127 -3.70 1.94 3.31
C HIS A 127 -3.61 0.71 4.22
N HIS A 128 -2.81 -0.28 3.84
CA HIS A 128 -2.58 -1.48 4.65
C HIS A 128 -2.05 -1.12 6.04
N LEU A 129 -1.24 -0.08 6.15
CA LEU A 129 -0.73 0.49 7.39
C LEU A 129 -1.58 1.65 7.93
N ASN A 130 -2.88 1.67 7.60
CA ASN A 130 -3.93 2.52 8.18
C ASN A 130 -3.92 4.00 7.79
N LEU A 131 -3.21 4.39 6.73
CA LEU A 131 -3.32 5.75 6.18
C LEU A 131 -4.56 5.87 5.27
N ARG A 132 -5.29 6.96 5.40
CA ARG A 132 -6.40 7.32 4.50
C ARG A 132 -5.89 8.21 3.38
N HIS A 133 -6.68 8.37 2.33
CA HIS A 133 -6.43 9.43 1.35
C HIS A 133 -6.39 10.79 2.04
N THR A 134 -5.44 11.63 1.66
CA THR A 134 -5.30 12.98 2.22
C THR A 134 -6.55 13.85 2.01
N PHE A 135 -7.31 13.59 0.93
CA PHE A 135 -8.60 14.24 0.61
C PHE A 135 -9.82 13.59 1.28
N SER A 136 -9.63 12.61 2.17
CA SER A 136 -10.73 12.01 2.93
C SER A 136 -11.44 13.08 3.76
N ALA A 137 -12.78 13.10 3.72
CA ALA A 137 -13.62 14.15 4.31
C ALA A 137 -13.46 15.56 3.71
N SER A 138 -12.73 15.73 2.62
CA SER A 138 -12.54 17.00 1.91
C SER A 138 -12.12 18.12 2.88
N CYS A 139 -12.67 19.35 2.76
CA CYS A 139 -12.46 20.44 3.72
C CYS A 139 -13.24 20.26 5.05
N GLY A 140 -13.61 19.02 5.39
CA GLY A 140 -14.33 18.69 6.64
C GLY A 140 -13.43 18.68 7.86
N VAL A 141 -14.04 18.63 9.05
CA VAL A 141 -13.36 18.85 10.34
C VAL A 141 -12.22 17.87 10.62
N ASP A 142 -12.33 16.62 10.17
CA ASP A 142 -11.39 15.56 10.54
C ASP A 142 -10.35 15.24 9.45
N GLY A 143 -10.53 15.71 8.19
CA GLY A 143 -9.64 15.38 7.09
C GLY A 143 -9.41 13.87 6.96
N ASP A 144 -8.15 13.46 6.78
CA ASP A 144 -7.72 12.06 6.83
C ASP A 144 -7.51 11.53 8.27
N GLY A 145 -7.66 12.40 9.27
CA GLY A 145 -7.46 12.12 10.70
C GLY A 145 -6.03 12.40 11.19
N ILE A 146 -5.19 13.02 10.36
CA ILE A 146 -3.80 13.34 10.66
C ILE A 146 -3.62 14.87 10.65
N SER A 147 -3.10 15.41 11.75
CA SER A 147 -3.16 16.85 12.01
C SER A 147 -2.19 17.70 11.18
N ASP A 148 -1.13 17.12 10.66
CA ASP A 148 -0.12 17.77 9.83
C ASP A 148 -0.29 17.52 8.33
N THR A 149 -1.38 16.86 7.95
CA THR A 149 -1.80 16.71 6.55
C THR A 149 -2.83 17.81 6.25
N PRO A 150 -2.55 18.77 5.37
CA PRO A 150 -3.51 19.79 4.97
C PRO A 150 -4.75 19.17 4.32
N ARG A 151 -5.93 19.70 4.64
CA ARG A 151 -7.18 19.26 4.03
C ARG A 151 -7.32 19.78 2.61
N HIS A 152 -7.88 18.95 1.73
CA HIS A 152 -8.08 19.36 0.35
C HIS A 152 -9.23 18.60 -0.33
N LEU A 153 -9.65 19.06 -1.50
CA LEU A 153 -10.69 18.43 -2.31
C LEU A 153 -10.09 17.41 -3.27
N ASP A 154 -10.80 16.31 -3.50
CA ASP A 154 -10.42 15.30 -4.49
C ASP A 154 -10.52 15.80 -5.94
N SER A 155 -11.39 16.79 -6.20
CA SER A 155 -11.60 17.35 -7.53
C SER A 155 -10.40 18.09 -8.12
N GLU A 156 -9.44 18.48 -7.28
CA GLU A 156 -8.25 19.23 -7.68
C GLU A 156 -6.99 18.33 -7.81
N LEU A 157 -7.15 17.03 -7.66
CA LEU A 157 -6.10 16.04 -7.86
C LEU A 157 -5.58 16.10 -9.33
N TRP A 158 -4.55 15.44 -9.69
CA TRP A 158 -3.97 15.40 -11.05
C TRP A 158 -3.13 16.62 -11.44
N THR A 159 -2.86 17.53 -10.52
CA THR A 159 -1.93 18.64 -10.74
C THR A 159 -0.79 18.60 -9.75
N CYS A 160 0.43 18.86 -10.22
CA CYS A 160 1.63 19.01 -9.40
C CYS A 160 1.90 20.50 -9.20
N ASN A 161 1.00 21.21 -8.51
CA ASN A 161 1.07 22.65 -8.28
C ASN A 161 1.16 22.96 -6.78
N ASP A 162 2.33 23.30 -6.31
CA ASP A 162 2.62 23.60 -4.89
C ASP A 162 1.81 24.77 -4.30
N ASN A 163 1.20 25.58 -5.16
CA ASN A 163 0.37 26.70 -4.70
C ASN A 163 -1.13 26.38 -4.77
N LEU A 164 -1.49 25.13 -5.02
CA LEU A 164 -2.88 24.72 -4.99
C LEU A 164 -3.40 24.77 -3.56
N ASP A 165 -4.55 25.40 -3.36
CA ASP A 165 -5.25 25.50 -2.08
C ASP A 165 -6.76 25.41 -2.35
N SER A 166 -7.27 24.19 -2.29
CA SER A 166 -8.69 23.92 -2.52
C SER A 166 -9.55 24.11 -1.26
N CYS A 167 -8.90 24.27 -0.08
CA CYS A 167 -9.56 24.55 1.20
C CYS A 167 -9.08 25.86 1.84
N PRO A 168 -9.26 27.03 1.22
CA PRO A 168 -8.62 28.30 1.58
C PRO A 168 -9.03 28.88 2.95
N ASN A 169 -9.88 28.20 3.69
CA ASN A 169 -10.22 28.56 5.07
C ASN A 169 -9.49 27.70 6.11
N ASP A 170 -8.70 26.74 5.65
CA ASP A 170 -7.87 25.85 6.45
C ASP A 170 -6.39 26.21 6.28
N ASP A 171 -5.53 25.73 7.15
CA ASP A 171 -4.09 26.00 7.07
C ASP A 171 -3.40 25.08 6.05
N GLY A 172 -2.53 25.63 5.22
CA GLY A 172 -1.65 24.93 4.29
C GLY A 172 -2.23 24.78 2.88
N ASN A 173 -1.33 24.53 1.92
CA ASN A 173 -1.68 24.19 0.54
C ASN A 173 -1.99 22.69 0.43
N ASP A 174 -2.65 22.30 -0.65
CA ASP A 174 -2.98 20.89 -0.92
C ASP A 174 -1.69 20.04 -0.94
N PRO A 175 -1.67 18.87 -0.27
CA PRO A 175 -0.47 18.03 -0.15
C PRO A 175 -0.21 17.23 -1.43
N VAL A 176 0.05 17.92 -2.54
CA VAL A 176 0.19 17.34 -3.89
C VAL A 176 1.35 16.36 -4.04
N HIS A 177 2.31 16.37 -3.11
CA HIS A 177 3.47 15.49 -3.10
C HIS A 177 3.32 14.25 -2.19
N ASN A 178 2.20 14.18 -1.48
CA ASN A 178 1.96 13.08 -0.54
C ASN A 178 1.60 11.78 -1.28
N TYR A 179 2.16 10.65 -0.86
CA TYR A 179 1.85 9.34 -1.45
C TYR A 179 0.38 8.93 -1.30
N MET A 180 -0.36 9.52 -0.34
CA MET A 180 -1.78 9.20 -0.12
C MET A 180 -2.75 10.12 -0.87
N THR A 181 -2.26 10.93 -1.82
CA THR A 181 -3.09 11.69 -2.76
C THR A 181 -3.13 11.04 -4.15
N TYR A 182 -3.87 11.62 -5.10
CA TYR A 182 -4.02 11.11 -6.47
C TYR A 182 -3.29 11.97 -7.50
N THR A 183 -2.09 12.41 -7.19
CA THR A 183 -1.18 13.00 -8.18
C THR A 183 -0.39 11.90 -8.89
N SER A 184 0.36 12.25 -9.93
CA SER A 184 1.21 11.28 -10.62
C SER A 184 2.42 10.88 -9.77
N SER A 185 2.94 9.66 -9.95
CA SER A 185 4.15 9.19 -9.27
C SER A 185 5.34 10.14 -9.42
N SER A 186 5.46 10.84 -10.54
CA SER A 186 6.52 11.84 -10.71
C SER A 186 6.37 13.09 -9.81
N CYS A 187 5.22 13.25 -9.15
CA CYS A 187 4.93 14.34 -8.22
C CYS A 187 5.05 13.92 -6.77
N GLN A 188 4.80 12.65 -6.47
CA GLN A 188 4.76 12.10 -5.11
C GLN A 188 6.16 11.78 -4.60
N TYR A 189 6.46 12.14 -3.35
CA TYR A 189 7.75 11.82 -2.72
C TYR A 189 7.76 11.88 -1.19
N GLU A 190 6.60 12.04 -0.52
CA GLU A 190 6.60 12.21 0.93
C GLU A 190 5.41 11.58 1.66
N PHE A 191 5.69 11.20 2.91
CA PHE A 191 4.73 11.08 4.00
C PHE A 191 5.02 12.17 5.05
N THR A 192 3.99 12.61 5.78
CA THR A 192 4.16 13.54 6.90
C THR A 192 4.65 12.80 8.16
N ILE A 193 5.11 13.55 9.17
CA ILE A 193 5.50 12.98 10.48
C ILE A 193 4.28 12.32 11.16
N GLY A 194 3.10 12.92 11.07
CA GLY A 194 1.87 12.33 11.62
C GLY A 194 1.44 11.07 10.89
N GLN A 195 1.71 10.97 9.59
CA GLN A 195 1.52 9.72 8.84
C GLN A 195 2.51 8.64 9.31
N GLU A 196 3.80 8.98 9.50
CA GLU A 196 4.80 8.07 10.07
C GLU A 196 4.36 7.52 11.43
N ASP A 197 3.93 8.39 12.35
CA ASP A 197 3.42 7.96 13.67
C ASP A 197 2.23 6.99 13.53
N ASN A 198 1.34 7.23 12.56
CA ASN A 198 0.20 6.34 12.29
C ASN A 198 0.63 4.99 11.69
N LEU A 199 1.62 4.96 10.78
CA LEU A 199 2.20 3.73 10.24
C LEU A 199 2.75 2.85 11.37
N HIS A 200 3.56 3.43 12.27
CA HIS A 200 4.13 2.71 13.41
C HIS A 200 3.04 2.22 14.37
N TYR A 201 2.08 3.08 14.70
CA TYR A 201 0.93 2.68 15.52
C TYR A 201 0.16 1.50 14.90
N ALA A 202 -0.04 1.50 13.58
CA ALA A 202 -0.74 0.42 12.89
C ALA A 202 0.04 -0.91 12.95
N ILE A 203 1.36 -0.86 12.75
CA ILE A 203 2.24 -2.04 12.86
C ILE A 203 2.18 -2.59 14.29
N GLU A 204 2.38 -1.75 15.30
CA GLU A 204 2.43 -2.17 16.71
C GLU A 204 1.08 -2.68 17.23
N THR A 205 -0.03 -2.16 16.72
CA THR A 205 -1.37 -2.44 17.26
C THR A 205 -2.10 -3.54 16.49
N TYR A 206 -2.02 -3.53 15.17
CA TYR A 206 -2.81 -4.40 14.30
C TYR A 206 -1.98 -5.46 13.58
N HIS A 207 -0.72 -5.15 13.27
CA HIS A 207 0.21 -6.03 12.55
C HIS A 207 1.45 -6.39 13.39
N TYR A 208 1.29 -6.49 14.70
CA TYR A 208 2.41 -6.72 15.63
C TYR A 208 3.20 -8.01 15.34
N GLY A 209 2.63 -8.98 14.65
CA GLY A 209 3.34 -10.16 14.16
C GLY A 209 4.47 -9.84 13.19
N TYR A 210 4.39 -8.72 12.45
CA TYR A 210 5.48 -8.27 11.58
C TYR A 210 6.75 -7.92 12.36
N LEU A 211 6.62 -7.57 13.65
CA LEU A 211 7.76 -7.26 14.52
C LEU A 211 8.45 -8.51 15.08
N GLU A 212 7.75 -9.65 15.08
CA GLU A 212 8.29 -10.92 15.61
C GLU A 212 9.30 -11.57 14.65
N ASN A 213 9.34 -11.12 13.39
CA ASN A 213 10.20 -11.62 12.33
C ASN A 213 11.64 -11.10 12.37
N ASN A 214 12.10 -10.47 13.44
CA ASN A 214 13.48 -9.99 13.57
C ASN A 214 14.48 -11.14 13.66
N PHE A 215 14.69 -11.86 12.56
CA PHE A 215 15.74 -12.87 12.43
C PHE A 215 17.10 -12.20 12.33
N GLY A 216 17.78 -12.05 13.47
CA GLY A 216 19.22 -11.82 13.53
C GLY A 216 19.70 -10.37 13.49
N ALA A 217 18.84 -9.37 13.57
CA ALA A 217 19.30 -8.02 13.91
C ALA A 217 19.62 -7.97 15.42
N PRO A 218 20.81 -7.52 15.85
CA PRO A 218 21.05 -7.24 17.26
C PRO A 218 20.08 -6.14 17.69
N ASN A 219 19.40 -6.35 18.84
CA ASN A 219 18.51 -5.38 19.45
C ASN A 219 19.05 -3.95 19.34
N LEU A 220 18.49 -3.14 18.45
CA LEU A 220 18.80 -1.71 18.31
C LEU A 220 17.84 -0.83 19.13
N TYR A 221 17.17 -1.40 20.11
CA TYR A 221 16.57 -0.62 21.20
C TYR A 221 17.62 -0.56 22.33
N VAL A 222 18.49 0.42 22.24
CA VAL A 222 19.30 0.88 23.38
C VAL A 222 18.69 2.16 23.87
N ASP A 223 18.23 2.09 25.13
CA ASP A 223 17.65 3.10 26.02
C ASP A 223 17.87 4.58 25.67
#